data_41e812f834eedcd17351111763d1b0b5
#
_entry.id   41e812f834eedcd17351111763d1b0b5
#
_cell.length_a   1.000
_cell.length_b   1.000
_cell.length_c   1.000
_cell.angle_alpha   90.00
_cell.angle_beta   90.00
_cell.angle_gamma   90.00
#
_symmetry.space_group_name_H-M   'P 1'
#
loop_
_entity.id
_entity.type
_entity.pdbx_description
1 polymer ?
#
loop_
_entity_poly.entity_id
_entity_poly.type
_entity_poly.pdbx_seq_one_letter_code
_entity_poly.pdbx_strand_id
1 'polypeptide(L)'
;MRHGATVLSAEDRFAGATDIELSEVGREQARRLVERLRHEKIAAVYASPMGRTVETAQILAAPHELKVQTADGFREISHGHWEGMTRRDVEEKFPSEMAEWEKDPYTFAPVGGESGLAVTARALPSLIDLVREHPGENILVVSHKATIRLLLSSLLGFDPRRYRDNLDQKPAALNIVDFRNPTRARLTLFNDTSHYDKASIPEIPKARLSKWWNTGA
;
A
#
# COMPACT_ATOMS: atom_id res chain seq x y z
N MET A 1 -2.40 3.17 6.06
CA MET A 1 -0.94 3.33 5.84
C MET A 1 -0.34 2.13 5.11
N ARG A 2 0.83 2.28 4.49
CA ARG A 2 1.60 1.17 3.92
C ARG A 2 2.43 0.49 5.01
N HIS A 3 2.62 -0.83 4.93
CA HIS A 3 3.56 -1.57 5.79
C HIS A 3 4.99 -1.02 5.71
N GLY A 4 5.83 -1.32 6.69
CA GLY A 4 7.25 -0.98 6.72
C GLY A 4 8.06 -1.58 5.55
N ALA A 5 9.30 -1.15 5.37
CA ALA A 5 10.18 -1.71 4.34
C ALA A 5 10.40 -3.22 4.57
N THR A 6 10.44 -3.99 3.48
CA THR A 6 10.74 -5.43 3.48
C THR A 6 12.18 -5.68 3.05
N VAL A 7 12.67 -6.89 3.24
CA VAL A 7 14.02 -7.29 2.80
C VAL A 7 14.23 -7.14 1.28
N LEU A 8 13.14 -7.22 0.49
CA LEU A 8 13.18 -7.02 -0.96
C LEU A 8 12.74 -5.62 -1.40
N SER A 9 12.48 -4.68 -0.48
CA SER A 9 12.05 -3.32 -0.86
C SER A 9 13.09 -2.54 -1.68
N ALA A 10 14.35 -2.94 -1.61
CA ALA A 10 15.43 -2.39 -2.42
C ALA A 10 15.52 -3.02 -3.82
N GLU A 11 14.90 -4.18 -4.04
CA GLU A 11 14.84 -4.87 -5.31
C GLU A 11 13.54 -4.51 -6.03
N ASP A 12 13.63 -4.03 -7.27
CA ASP A 12 12.45 -3.69 -8.09
C ASP A 12 11.83 -4.96 -8.68
N ARG A 13 11.22 -5.78 -7.78
CA ARG A 13 10.56 -7.03 -8.14
C ARG A 13 9.06 -6.93 -7.98
N PHE A 14 8.34 -7.65 -8.81
CA PHE A 14 6.91 -7.90 -8.65
C PHE A 14 6.72 -8.83 -7.44
N ALA A 15 6.25 -8.30 -6.33
CA ALA A 15 6.12 -9.01 -5.07
C ALA A 15 4.78 -8.66 -4.40
N GLY A 16 3.69 -8.98 -5.09
CA GLY A 16 2.34 -8.67 -4.60
C GLY A 16 1.86 -9.67 -3.56
N ALA A 17 1.51 -10.87 -4.02
CA ALA A 17 0.95 -11.94 -3.18
C ALA A 17 2.02 -12.72 -2.39
N THR A 18 3.29 -12.63 -2.76
CA THR A 18 4.38 -13.27 -2.04
C THR A 18 4.54 -12.65 -0.66
N ASP A 19 4.57 -13.47 0.38
CA ASP A 19 4.78 -13.01 1.74
C ASP A 19 6.28 -12.83 2.01
N ILE A 20 6.68 -11.58 2.20
CA ILE A 20 8.07 -11.15 2.40
C ILE A 20 8.15 -10.49 3.77
N GLU A 21 9.13 -10.88 4.57
CA GLU A 21 9.33 -10.35 5.92
C GLU A 21 9.70 -8.85 5.91
N LEU A 22 9.34 -8.16 6.99
CA LEU A 22 9.86 -6.83 7.26
C LEU A 22 11.39 -6.88 7.43
N SER A 23 12.06 -5.87 6.88
CA SER A 23 13.44 -5.62 7.23
C SER A 23 13.53 -4.94 8.61
N GLU A 24 14.73 -4.93 9.20
CA GLU A 24 14.93 -4.16 10.45
C GLU A 24 14.67 -2.66 10.26
N VAL A 25 14.99 -2.13 9.07
CA VAL A 25 14.62 -0.75 8.69
C VAL A 25 13.09 -0.57 8.72
N GLY A 26 12.34 -1.54 8.20
CA GLY A 26 10.87 -1.49 8.22
C GLY A 26 10.27 -1.54 9.62
N ARG A 27 10.85 -2.35 10.50
CA ARG A 27 10.47 -2.39 11.93
C ARG A 27 10.74 -1.06 12.62
N GLU A 28 11.90 -0.48 12.37
CA GLU A 28 12.26 0.84 12.91
C GLU A 28 11.34 1.95 12.39
N GLN A 29 10.98 1.94 11.11
CA GLN A 29 10.00 2.86 10.55
C GLN A 29 8.65 2.76 11.28
N ALA A 30 8.19 1.54 11.56
CA ALA A 30 6.95 1.33 12.32
C ALA A 30 7.08 1.82 13.77
N ARG A 31 8.20 1.55 14.46
CA ARG A 31 8.44 2.04 15.84
C ARG A 31 8.42 3.57 15.92
N ARG A 32 9.02 4.27 14.96
CA ARG A 32 8.98 5.74 14.90
C ARG A 32 7.57 6.27 14.65
N LEU A 33 6.76 5.57 13.88
CA LEU A 33 5.37 5.95 13.72
C LEU A 33 4.54 5.74 15.00
N VAL A 34 4.90 4.79 15.85
CA VAL A 34 4.30 4.61 17.18
C VAL A 34 4.39 5.93 17.99
N GLU A 35 5.56 6.56 18.03
CA GLU A 35 5.74 7.81 18.79
C GLU A 35 4.81 8.92 18.29
N ARG A 36 4.58 9.00 16.99
CA ARG A 36 3.69 9.98 16.39
C ARG A 36 2.22 9.70 16.70
N LEU A 37 1.82 8.42 16.73
CA LEU A 37 0.44 8.00 16.94
C LEU A 37 0.08 7.76 18.40
N ARG A 38 1.05 7.85 19.33
CA ARG A 38 0.90 7.50 20.75
C ARG A 38 -0.29 8.16 21.44
N HIS A 39 -0.59 9.42 21.09
CA HIS A 39 -1.64 10.21 21.73
C HIS A 39 -2.95 10.24 20.90
N GLU A 40 -2.96 9.56 19.76
CA GLU A 40 -4.16 9.47 18.94
C GLU A 40 -5.13 8.44 19.55
N LYS A 41 -6.40 8.77 19.59
CA LYS A 41 -7.44 7.82 20.00
C LYS A 41 -7.74 6.90 18.82
N ILE A 42 -7.13 5.73 18.81
CA ILE A 42 -7.38 4.68 17.81
C ILE A 42 -8.36 3.67 18.42
N ALA A 43 -9.50 3.46 17.78
CA ALA A 43 -10.54 2.54 18.25
C ALA A 43 -10.28 1.10 17.78
N ALA A 44 -9.71 0.91 16.60
CA ALA A 44 -9.43 -0.42 16.05
C ALA A 44 -8.23 -0.39 15.09
N VAL A 45 -7.56 -1.54 14.96
CA VAL A 45 -6.43 -1.73 14.04
C VAL A 45 -6.73 -2.90 13.12
N TYR A 46 -6.72 -2.64 11.83
CA TYR A 46 -6.92 -3.61 10.77
C TYR A 46 -5.67 -3.77 9.92
N ALA A 47 -5.44 -4.97 9.40
CA ALA A 47 -4.33 -5.24 8.50
C ALA A 47 -4.76 -6.19 7.37
N SER A 48 -4.09 -6.10 6.24
CA SER A 48 -4.01 -7.21 5.30
C SER A 48 -3.47 -8.46 6.04
N PRO A 49 -3.90 -9.69 5.69
CA PRO A 49 -3.44 -10.91 6.38
C PRO A 49 -1.97 -11.29 6.12
N MET A 50 -1.26 -10.53 5.29
CA MET A 50 0.15 -10.80 4.98
C MET A 50 1.08 -10.44 6.14
N GLY A 51 2.09 -11.27 6.41
CA GLY A 51 2.96 -11.15 7.59
C GLY A 51 3.56 -9.76 7.77
N ARG A 52 4.07 -9.11 6.70
CA ARG A 52 4.60 -7.74 6.73
C ARG A 52 3.60 -6.68 7.20
N THR A 53 2.32 -6.84 6.88
CA THR A 53 1.26 -5.91 7.31
C THR A 53 0.81 -6.21 8.72
N VAL A 54 0.67 -7.49 9.07
CA VAL A 54 0.30 -7.93 10.43
C VAL A 54 1.38 -7.50 11.42
N GLU A 55 2.66 -7.74 11.14
CA GLU A 55 3.77 -7.34 12.01
C GLU A 55 3.84 -5.80 12.16
N THR A 56 3.70 -5.04 11.06
CA THR A 56 3.62 -3.57 11.12
C THR A 56 2.45 -3.12 12.01
N ALA A 57 1.28 -3.72 11.83
CA ALA A 57 0.08 -3.39 12.59
C ALA A 57 0.23 -3.73 14.08
N GLN A 58 0.85 -4.86 14.42
CA GLN A 58 1.11 -5.27 15.82
C GLN A 58 2.01 -4.27 16.54
N ILE A 59 3.08 -3.80 15.87
CA ILE A 59 3.96 -2.76 16.44
C ILE A 59 3.16 -1.49 16.76
N LEU A 60 2.26 -1.09 15.86
CA LEU A 60 1.46 0.13 16.01
C LEU A 60 0.30 -0.03 17.00
N ALA A 61 -0.27 -1.21 17.14
CA ALA A 61 -1.39 -1.52 18.02
C ALA A 61 -0.97 -1.64 19.49
N ALA A 62 0.27 -2.05 19.75
CA ALA A 62 0.78 -2.36 21.09
C ALA A 62 0.59 -1.22 22.11
N PRO A 63 0.92 0.06 21.81
CA PRO A 63 0.74 1.15 22.78
C PRO A 63 -0.71 1.48 23.10
N HIS A 64 -1.64 1.05 22.25
CA HIS A 64 -3.09 1.25 22.39
C HIS A 64 -3.79 0.04 23.02
N GLU A 65 -3.04 -1.02 23.34
CA GLU A 65 -3.55 -2.30 23.87
C GLU A 65 -4.62 -2.94 22.97
N LEU A 66 -4.54 -2.70 21.65
CA LEU A 66 -5.51 -3.18 20.67
C LEU A 66 -5.05 -4.49 20.03
N LYS A 67 -6.03 -5.34 19.69
CA LYS A 67 -5.79 -6.51 18.86
C LYS A 67 -5.87 -6.14 17.39
N VAL A 68 -4.94 -6.67 16.59
CA VAL A 68 -4.98 -6.54 15.13
C VAL A 68 -6.02 -7.49 14.56
N GLN A 69 -6.92 -6.95 13.75
CA GLN A 69 -7.91 -7.70 12.98
C GLN A 69 -7.45 -7.79 11.51
N THR A 70 -7.57 -8.95 10.89
CA THR A 70 -7.18 -9.11 9.48
C THR A 70 -8.39 -9.02 8.57
N ALA A 71 -8.22 -8.38 7.40
CA ALA A 71 -9.22 -8.28 6.37
C ALA A 71 -8.63 -8.55 4.98
N ASP A 72 -9.13 -9.59 4.31
CA ASP A 72 -8.64 -10.04 3.00
C ASP A 72 -8.76 -8.97 1.91
N GLY A 73 -9.75 -8.10 2.02
CA GLY A 73 -9.92 -6.98 1.11
C GLY A 73 -8.70 -6.07 0.98
N PHE A 74 -7.84 -6.01 2.01
CA PHE A 74 -6.65 -5.16 2.02
C PHE A 74 -5.35 -5.82 1.54
N ARG A 75 -5.40 -7.04 0.98
CA ARG A 75 -4.23 -7.72 0.40
C ARG A 75 -3.66 -6.90 -0.76
N GLU A 76 -2.35 -7.11 -1.03
CA GLU A 76 -1.72 -6.50 -2.19
C GLU A 76 -2.24 -7.14 -3.48
N ILE A 77 -2.10 -6.41 -4.59
CA ILE A 77 -2.37 -6.93 -5.91
C ILE A 77 -1.50 -8.15 -6.19
N SER A 78 -2.10 -9.24 -6.66
CA SER A 78 -1.35 -10.40 -7.13
C SER A 78 -0.85 -10.13 -8.55
N HIS A 79 0.45 -10.36 -8.76
CA HIS A 79 1.05 -10.27 -10.10
C HIS A 79 1.10 -11.62 -10.83
N GLY A 80 0.49 -12.68 -10.26
CA GLY A 80 0.41 -14.00 -10.88
C GLY A 80 1.77 -14.54 -11.25
N HIS A 81 1.94 -14.95 -12.51
CA HIS A 81 3.20 -15.56 -12.97
C HIS A 81 4.40 -14.59 -13.01
N TRP A 82 4.18 -13.28 -12.79
CA TRP A 82 5.28 -12.31 -12.68
C TRP A 82 5.88 -12.22 -11.27
N GLU A 83 5.25 -12.86 -10.27
CA GLU A 83 5.75 -12.80 -8.89
C GLU A 83 7.22 -13.24 -8.79
N GLY A 84 8.02 -12.43 -8.09
CA GLY A 84 9.46 -12.62 -7.93
C GLY A 84 10.32 -12.14 -9.10
N MET A 85 9.74 -11.82 -10.24
CA MET A 85 10.48 -11.31 -11.42
C MET A 85 10.80 -9.83 -11.26
N THR A 86 11.94 -9.41 -11.82
CA THR A 86 12.20 -7.99 -12.02
C THR A 86 11.37 -7.46 -13.20
N ARG A 87 11.24 -6.12 -13.28
CA ARG A 87 10.60 -5.51 -14.45
C ARG A 87 11.26 -5.96 -15.75
N ARG A 88 12.60 -6.00 -15.78
CA ARG A 88 13.37 -6.42 -16.94
C ARG A 88 13.07 -7.87 -17.33
N ASP A 89 12.99 -8.78 -16.34
CA ASP A 89 12.63 -10.18 -16.62
C ASP A 89 11.27 -10.30 -17.31
N VAL A 90 10.29 -9.49 -16.87
CA VAL A 90 8.95 -9.48 -17.47
C VAL A 90 8.97 -8.85 -18.86
N GLU A 91 9.69 -7.75 -19.06
CA GLU A 91 9.87 -7.13 -20.38
C GLU A 91 10.49 -8.10 -21.40
N GLU A 92 11.46 -8.91 -20.96
CA GLU A 92 12.12 -9.90 -21.83
C GLU A 92 11.26 -11.14 -22.10
N LYS A 93 10.56 -11.66 -21.09
CA LYS A 93 9.78 -12.91 -21.20
C LYS A 93 8.36 -12.72 -21.70
N PHE A 94 7.73 -11.59 -21.36
CA PHE A 94 6.31 -11.30 -21.62
C PHE A 94 6.10 -9.89 -22.17
N PRO A 95 6.78 -9.50 -23.28
CA PRO A 95 6.78 -8.12 -23.77
C PRO A 95 5.37 -7.60 -24.11
N SER A 96 4.50 -8.45 -24.65
CA SER A 96 3.12 -8.07 -25.00
C SER A 96 2.29 -7.79 -23.75
N GLU A 97 2.38 -8.64 -22.73
CA GLU A 97 1.67 -8.43 -21.46
C GLU A 97 2.16 -7.18 -20.74
N MET A 98 3.48 -6.94 -20.73
CA MET A 98 4.06 -5.75 -20.15
C MET A 98 3.57 -4.48 -20.85
N ALA A 99 3.46 -4.49 -22.17
CA ALA A 99 2.95 -3.35 -22.95
C ALA A 99 1.47 -3.06 -22.62
N GLU A 100 0.63 -4.10 -22.53
CA GLU A 100 -0.78 -3.92 -22.13
C GLU A 100 -0.92 -3.44 -20.69
N TRP A 101 -0.11 -3.97 -19.75
CA TRP A 101 -0.10 -3.51 -18.37
C TRP A 101 0.38 -2.06 -18.23
N GLU A 102 1.35 -1.62 -19.03
CA GLU A 102 1.79 -0.22 -19.06
C GLU A 102 0.70 0.71 -19.58
N LYS A 103 -0.04 0.26 -20.59
CA LYS A 103 -1.13 1.02 -21.19
C LYS A 103 -2.32 1.17 -20.24
N ASP A 104 -2.74 0.09 -19.61
CA ASP A 104 -3.87 0.09 -18.69
C ASP A 104 -3.71 -0.94 -17.55
N PRO A 105 -3.01 -0.60 -16.47
CA PRO A 105 -2.82 -1.47 -15.32
C PRO A 105 -4.09 -1.67 -14.49
N TYR A 106 -5.16 -0.93 -14.80
CA TYR A 106 -6.40 -1.03 -14.06
C TYR A 106 -7.28 -2.18 -14.57
N THR A 107 -7.32 -2.40 -15.87
CA THR A 107 -8.13 -3.48 -16.47
C THR A 107 -7.30 -4.71 -16.82
N PHE A 108 -6.01 -4.57 -17.13
CA PHE A 108 -5.12 -5.69 -17.41
C PHE A 108 -4.76 -6.47 -16.14
N ALA A 109 -4.66 -7.80 -16.26
CA ALA A 109 -4.12 -8.70 -15.23
C ALA A 109 -3.14 -9.68 -15.86
N PRO A 110 -1.95 -9.90 -15.27
CA PRO A 110 -1.08 -11.01 -15.67
C PRO A 110 -1.78 -12.36 -15.44
N VAL A 111 -1.35 -13.39 -16.13
CA VAL A 111 -1.94 -14.74 -15.95
C VAL A 111 -1.84 -15.17 -14.49
N GLY A 112 -2.97 -15.56 -13.91
CA GLY A 112 -3.07 -15.94 -12.48
C GLY A 112 -2.98 -14.78 -11.50
N GLY A 113 -2.93 -13.54 -11.99
CA GLY A 113 -2.87 -12.33 -11.18
C GLY A 113 -4.20 -11.57 -11.11
N GLU A 114 -4.14 -10.36 -10.55
CA GLU A 114 -5.28 -9.45 -10.41
C GLU A 114 -5.08 -8.18 -11.26
N SER A 115 -6.17 -7.64 -11.76
CA SER A 115 -6.21 -6.27 -12.28
C SER A 115 -6.43 -5.26 -11.16
N GLY A 116 -6.11 -3.99 -11.39
CA GLY A 116 -6.46 -2.92 -10.45
C GLY A 116 -7.97 -2.84 -10.17
N LEU A 117 -8.81 -3.17 -11.15
CA LEU A 117 -10.27 -3.27 -10.99
C LEU A 117 -10.65 -4.35 -9.98
N ALA A 118 -10.07 -5.54 -10.07
CA ALA A 118 -10.32 -6.64 -9.13
C ALA A 118 -9.91 -6.25 -7.70
N VAL A 119 -8.73 -5.62 -7.54
CA VAL A 119 -8.30 -5.10 -6.23
C VAL A 119 -9.27 -4.05 -5.69
N THR A 120 -9.70 -3.10 -6.53
CA THR A 120 -10.69 -2.08 -6.13
C THR A 120 -12.00 -2.71 -5.70
N ALA A 121 -12.48 -3.72 -6.45
CA ALA A 121 -13.74 -4.40 -6.17
C ALA A 121 -13.76 -5.13 -4.82
N ARG A 122 -12.60 -5.57 -4.28
CA ARG A 122 -12.52 -6.17 -2.95
C ARG A 122 -12.14 -5.19 -1.85
N ALA A 123 -11.26 -4.23 -2.14
CA ALA A 123 -10.72 -3.33 -1.12
C ALA A 123 -11.68 -2.18 -0.76
N LEU A 124 -12.37 -1.61 -1.75
CA LEU A 124 -13.26 -0.47 -1.49
C LEU A 124 -14.47 -0.85 -0.64
N PRO A 125 -15.23 -1.93 -0.93
CA PRO A 125 -16.30 -2.38 -0.03
C PRO A 125 -15.79 -2.66 1.39
N SER A 126 -14.66 -3.37 1.53
CA SER A 126 -14.07 -3.64 2.85
C SER A 126 -13.78 -2.36 3.64
N LEU A 127 -13.25 -1.32 2.99
CA LEU A 127 -13.00 -0.03 3.65
C LEU A 127 -14.32 0.66 4.04
N ILE A 128 -15.31 0.66 3.16
CA ILE A 128 -16.61 1.28 3.41
C ILE A 128 -17.35 0.61 4.56
N ASP A 129 -17.25 -0.70 4.70
CA ASP A 129 -17.84 -1.43 5.81
C ASP A 129 -17.19 -1.04 7.14
N LEU A 130 -15.84 -0.94 7.18
CA LEU A 130 -15.15 -0.42 8.37
C LEU A 130 -15.58 1.03 8.73
N VAL A 131 -15.76 1.90 7.74
CA VAL A 131 -16.26 3.26 7.97
C VAL A 131 -17.67 3.26 8.58
N ARG A 132 -18.51 2.30 8.21
CA ARG A 132 -19.86 2.13 8.79
C ARG A 132 -19.84 1.56 10.20
N GLU A 133 -18.91 0.67 10.48
CA GLU A 133 -18.75 0.03 11.80
C GLU A 133 -18.14 0.98 12.83
N HIS A 134 -17.41 2.02 12.41
CA HIS A 134 -16.67 2.95 13.26
C HIS A 134 -17.09 4.42 13.08
N PRO A 135 -18.36 4.80 13.28
CA PRO A 135 -18.82 6.16 13.07
C PRO A 135 -18.20 7.13 14.07
N GLY A 136 -17.45 8.13 13.57
CA GLY A 136 -16.82 9.16 14.41
C GLY A 136 -15.55 8.69 15.12
N GLU A 137 -15.03 7.52 14.80
CA GLU A 137 -13.83 6.94 15.39
C GLU A 137 -12.64 7.00 14.43
N ASN A 138 -11.43 7.02 14.99
CA ASN A 138 -10.21 6.82 14.21
C ASN A 138 -9.87 5.33 14.20
N ILE A 139 -9.73 4.76 13.03
CA ILE A 139 -9.23 3.41 12.83
C ILE A 139 -7.91 3.42 12.05
N LEU A 140 -7.05 2.47 12.33
CA LEU A 140 -5.80 2.30 11.60
C LEU A 140 -5.90 1.10 10.66
N VAL A 141 -5.65 1.31 9.36
CA VAL A 141 -5.61 0.24 8.36
C VAL A 141 -4.20 0.13 7.79
N VAL A 142 -3.56 -1.03 7.95
CA VAL A 142 -2.24 -1.34 7.39
C VAL A 142 -2.40 -2.20 6.13
N SER A 143 -1.97 -1.67 5.00
CA SER A 143 -2.12 -2.30 3.70
C SER A 143 -0.86 -2.10 2.84
N HIS A 144 -0.99 -2.12 1.54
CA HIS A 144 0.09 -2.20 0.58
C HIS A 144 0.05 -1.06 -0.44
N LYS A 145 1.11 -0.98 -1.24
CA LYS A 145 1.37 0.12 -2.17
C LYS A 145 0.28 0.26 -3.24
N ALA A 146 -0.03 -0.80 -3.98
CA ALA A 146 -1.01 -0.72 -5.05
C ALA A 146 -2.43 -0.59 -4.49
N THR A 147 -2.78 -1.37 -3.48
CA THR A 147 -4.11 -1.34 -2.83
C THR A 147 -4.45 0.05 -2.29
N ILE A 148 -3.52 0.72 -1.59
CA ILE A 148 -3.74 2.08 -1.07
C ILE A 148 -3.93 3.08 -2.21
N ARG A 149 -3.11 3.01 -3.26
CA ARG A 149 -3.22 3.90 -4.43
C ARG A 149 -4.56 3.76 -5.14
N LEU A 150 -5.04 2.54 -5.32
CA LEU A 150 -6.33 2.24 -5.93
C LEU A 150 -7.49 2.73 -5.06
N LEU A 151 -7.43 2.51 -3.73
CA LEU A 151 -8.41 3.05 -2.79
C LEU A 151 -8.46 4.58 -2.85
N LEU A 152 -7.32 5.25 -2.78
CA LEU A 152 -7.26 6.72 -2.85
C LEU A 152 -7.74 7.24 -4.21
N SER A 153 -7.38 6.59 -5.32
CA SER A 153 -7.88 6.96 -6.64
C SER A 153 -9.41 6.89 -6.70
N SER A 154 -9.99 5.80 -6.17
CA SER A 154 -11.44 5.61 -6.15
C SER A 154 -12.16 6.63 -5.25
N LEU A 155 -11.63 6.90 -4.05
CA LEU A 155 -12.22 7.83 -3.09
C LEU A 155 -12.16 9.29 -3.55
N LEU A 156 -11.11 9.67 -4.30
CA LEU A 156 -10.84 11.05 -4.71
C LEU A 156 -11.25 11.34 -6.16
N GLY A 157 -11.73 10.35 -6.89
CA GLY A 157 -12.14 10.51 -8.29
C GLY A 157 -10.97 10.69 -9.26
N PHE A 158 -9.78 10.19 -8.94
CA PHE A 158 -8.67 10.14 -9.88
C PHE A 158 -8.87 9.01 -10.89
N ASP A 159 -8.38 9.18 -12.11
CA ASP A 159 -8.37 8.11 -13.11
C ASP A 159 -7.61 6.88 -12.57
N PRO A 160 -8.29 5.77 -12.28
CA PRO A 160 -7.65 4.62 -11.64
C PRO A 160 -6.63 3.93 -12.57
N ARG A 161 -6.65 4.17 -13.88
CA ARG A 161 -5.63 3.69 -14.82
C ARG A 161 -4.26 4.32 -14.56
N ARG A 162 -4.24 5.48 -13.87
CA ARG A 162 -3.03 6.26 -13.53
C ARG A 162 -2.65 6.15 -12.06
N TYR A 163 -3.19 5.18 -11.31
CA TYR A 163 -2.91 5.04 -9.88
C TYR A 163 -1.42 4.91 -9.55
N ARG A 164 -0.63 4.32 -10.47
CA ARG A 164 0.82 4.18 -10.32
C ARG A 164 1.58 5.48 -10.57
N ASP A 165 1.05 6.32 -11.45
CA ASP A 165 1.71 7.53 -11.92
C ASP A 165 1.40 8.72 -11.02
N ASN A 166 0.14 8.84 -10.58
CA ASN A 166 -0.34 10.01 -9.83
C ASN A 166 -0.04 9.95 -8.34
N LEU A 167 0.10 8.77 -7.77
CA LEU A 167 0.22 8.58 -6.32
C LEU A 167 1.50 7.81 -5.97
N ASP A 168 2.39 8.41 -5.17
CA ASP A 168 3.49 7.67 -4.54
C ASP A 168 3.04 7.07 -3.21
N GLN A 169 3.67 6.00 -2.77
CA GLN A 169 3.47 5.39 -1.46
C GLN A 169 4.79 4.81 -0.95
N LYS A 170 5.44 5.53 -0.05
CA LYS A 170 6.67 5.07 0.60
C LYS A 170 6.39 4.01 1.66
N PRO A 171 7.36 3.14 2.01
CA PRO A 171 7.21 2.23 3.16
C PRO A 171 6.86 2.99 4.44
N ALA A 172 5.99 2.43 5.27
CA ALA A 172 5.47 3.02 6.49
C ALA A 172 4.83 4.41 6.33
N ALA A 173 4.54 4.85 5.11
CA ALA A 173 3.91 6.15 4.90
C ALA A 173 2.49 6.18 5.46
N LEU A 174 2.20 7.26 6.20
CA LEU A 174 0.89 7.55 6.75
C LEU A 174 0.05 8.35 5.75
N ASN A 175 -1.20 7.95 5.57
CA ASN A 175 -2.22 8.73 4.89
C ASN A 175 -3.40 8.89 5.87
N ILE A 176 -4.00 10.07 5.91
CA ILE A 176 -5.21 10.34 6.71
C ILE A 176 -6.34 10.70 5.77
N VAL A 177 -7.43 9.96 5.89
CA VAL A 177 -8.65 10.16 5.12
C VAL A 177 -9.81 10.35 6.10
N ASP A 178 -10.42 11.52 6.06
CA ASP A 178 -11.61 11.83 6.85
C ASP A 178 -12.86 11.43 6.07
N PHE A 179 -13.75 10.71 6.70
CA PHE A 179 -15.04 10.35 6.13
C PHE A 179 -16.17 11.14 6.81
N ARG A 180 -16.88 11.94 6.03
CA ARG A 180 -18.13 12.55 6.49
C ARG A 180 -19.27 11.53 6.50
N ASN A 181 -19.25 10.63 5.55
CA ASN A 181 -20.09 9.46 5.40
C ASN A 181 -19.40 8.48 4.42
N PRO A 182 -19.91 7.25 4.21
CA PRO A 182 -19.28 6.25 3.34
C PRO A 182 -18.99 6.68 1.90
N THR A 183 -19.63 7.73 1.41
CA THR A 183 -19.48 8.22 0.02
C THR A 183 -18.75 9.57 -0.09
N ARG A 184 -18.37 10.18 1.04
CA ARG A 184 -17.68 11.48 1.07
C ARG A 184 -16.43 11.41 1.89
N ALA A 185 -15.31 11.26 1.20
CA ALA A 185 -13.97 11.20 1.77
C ALA A 185 -13.19 12.49 1.49
N ARG A 186 -12.26 12.84 2.38
CA ARG A 186 -11.29 13.92 2.22
C ARG A 186 -9.92 13.40 2.62
N LEU A 187 -8.94 13.53 1.74
CA LEU A 187 -7.54 13.27 2.06
C LEU A 187 -6.94 14.48 2.75
N THR A 188 -6.52 14.34 4.00
CA THR A 188 -5.94 15.42 4.82
C THR A 188 -4.44 15.29 5.01
N LEU A 189 -3.91 14.07 4.80
CA LEU A 189 -2.48 13.80 4.81
C LEU A 189 -2.17 12.72 3.76
N PHE A 190 -1.10 12.91 2.99
CA PHE A 190 -0.70 11.96 1.96
C PHE A 190 0.77 11.61 2.01
N ASN A 191 1.08 10.31 1.95
CA ASN A 191 2.42 9.74 1.81
C ASN A 191 3.45 10.33 2.79
N ASP A 192 3.01 10.61 4.02
CA ASP A 192 3.83 11.27 5.01
C ASP A 192 4.77 10.29 5.71
N THR A 193 6.03 10.62 5.68
CA THR A 193 7.14 9.86 6.28
C THR A 193 7.95 10.69 7.29
N SER A 194 7.39 11.80 7.78
CA SER A 194 8.08 12.73 8.68
C SER A 194 8.48 12.12 10.03
N HIS A 195 7.89 10.96 10.38
CA HIS A 195 8.21 10.22 11.61
C HIS A 195 9.54 9.46 11.55
N TYR A 196 10.18 9.34 10.39
CA TYR A 196 11.50 8.76 10.30
C TYR A 196 12.51 9.70 9.63
N ASP A 197 13.75 9.70 10.14
CA ASP A 197 14.80 10.55 9.64
C ASP A 197 15.26 10.12 8.25
N LYS A 198 15.26 11.04 7.30
CA LYS A 198 15.70 10.78 5.92
C LYS A 198 17.18 10.39 5.84
N ALA A 199 18.01 10.82 6.78
CA ALA A 199 19.44 10.53 6.81
C ALA A 199 19.75 9.08 7.23
N SER A 200 18.85 8.40 7.93
CA SER A 200 19.04 7.03 8.41
C SER A 200 18.52 5.95 7.46
N ILE A 201 17.89 6.34 6.36
CA ILE A 201 17.37 5.40 5.36
C ILE A 201 18.33 5.42 4.18
N PRO A 202 18.94 4.26 3.81
CA PRO A 202 19.64 4.17 2.55
C PRO A 202 18.74 4.70 1.45
N GLU A 203 19.24 5.57 0.59
CA GLU A 203 18.48 5.97 -0.60
C GLU A 203 18.06 4.69 -1.32
N ILE A 204 16.78 4.38 -1.25
CA ILE A 204 16.22 3.31 -2.06
C ILE A 204 16.47 3.76 -3.49
N PRO A 205 17.19 3.00 -4.32
CA PRO A 205 17.38 3.34 -5.72
C PRO A 205 16.00 3.70 -6.29
N LYS A 206 15.94 4.80 -7.02
CA LYS A 206 14.69 5.30 -7.63
C LYS A 206 14.24 4.41 -8.80
N ALA A 207 14.37 3.10 -8.65
CA ALA A 207 13.76 2.14 -9.54
C ALA A 207 12.25 2.30 -9.42
N ARG A 208 11.65 2.92 -10.41
CA ARG A 208 10.22 3.16 -10.46
C ARG A 208 9.61 2.20 -11.47
N LEU A 209 8.60 1.47 -11.08
CA LEU A 209 7.81 0.64 -11.99
C LEU A 209 7.11 1.48 -13.08
N SER A 210 6.95 2.78 -12.88
CA SER A 210 6.44 3.71 -13.89
C SER A 210 7.58 4.46 -14.58
N LYS A 211 7.61 4.44 -15.92
CA LYS A 211 8.57 5.21 -16.74
C LYS A 211 8.23 6.71 -16.79
N TRP A 212 7.04 7.10 -16.39
CA TRP A 212 6.55 8.49 -16.46
C TRP A 212 7.51 9.50 -15.81
N TRP A 213 8.12 9.14 -14.69
CA TRP A 213 9.01 10.00 -13.91
C TRP A 213 10.50 9.82 -14.23
N ASN A 214 10.83 8.90 -15.14
CA ASN A 214 12.22 8.60 -15.54
C ASN A 214 12.65 9.30 -16.83
N THR A 215 11.80 10.09 -17.46
CA THR A 215 12.17 10.97 -18.56
C THR A 215 12.99 12.10 -17.97
N GLY A 216 14.30 11.88 -17.79
CA GLY A 216 15.25 12.94 -17.60
C GLY A 216 15.18 13.85 -18.82
N ALA A 217 14.86 15.10 -18.60
CA ALA A 217 15.16 16.17 -19.52
C ALA A 217 16.67 16.31 -19.62
#